data_031d08b93706e3d57c7eb2bc5560b727
#
_entry.id   031d08b93706e3d57c7eb2bc5560b727
#
_cell.length_a   1.000
_cell.length_b   1.000
_cell.length_c   1.000
_cell.angle_alpha   90.00
_cell.angle_beta   90.00
_cell.angle_gamma   90.00
#
_symmetry.space_group_name_H-M   'P 1'
#
loop_
_entity.id
_entity.type
_entity.pdbx_description
1 polymer ?
#
loop_
_entity_poly.entity_id
_entity_poly.type
_entity_poly.pdbx_seq_one_letter_code
_entity_poly.pdbx_strand_id
1 'polypeptide(L)'
;MKDVAHLVFLYTMKLITITGPSGAGKDTVARMLSETGGYQVLCSYTTRPKREGEIDGVEHCFVESCNVPRDKMLAYTQYGGYEYWTTIDQVKDKAIYVIDEDGLKALCEKFQDIELFKICVTAWETTRLSRGVSQDRIDRDKQRKLLPLAFYDAVIFNNGTLSELRDEVQRVRYMIV
;
A
#
# COMPACT_ATOMS: atom_id res chain seq x y z
N MET A 1 -4.76 -29.12 7.20
CA MET A 1 -6.03 -28.44 7.55
C MET A 1 -5.69 -26.99 7.83
N LYS A 2 -6.18 -26.04 7.01
CA LYS A 2 -6.08 -24.63 7.38
C LYS A 2 -6.93 -24.44 8.64
N ASP A 3 -6.37 -23.77 9.64
CA ASP A 3 -7.06 -23.53 10.90
C ASP A 3 -8.35 -22.75 10.63
N VAL A 4 -9.49 -23.27 11.03
CA VAL A 4 -10.81 -22.69 10.79
C VAL A 4 -10.91 -21.28 11.37
N ALA A 5 -10.24 -21.03 12.51
CA ALA A 5 -10.16 -19.70 13.13
C ALA A 5 -9.43 -18.70 12.22
N HIS A 6 -8.38 -19.12 11.53
CA HIS A 6 -7.65 -18.31 10.57
C HIS A 6 -8.49 -17.99 9.31
N LEU A 7 -9.28 -18.96 8.86
CA LEU A 7 -10.21 -18.80 7.73
C LEU A 7 -11.34 -17.81 8.08
N VAL A 8 -11.94 -17.92 9.26
CA VAL A 8 -13.00 -17.03 9.75
C VAL A 8 -12.46 -15.59 9.91
N PHE A 9 -11.24 -15.44 10.42
CA PHE A 9 -10.59 -14.13 10.56
C PHE A 9 -10.39 -13.43 9.20
N LEU A 10 -9.95 -14.18 8.18
CA LEU A 10 -9.79 -13.65 6.82
C LEU A 10 -11.13 -13.25 6.18
N TYR A 11 -12.22 -13.93 6.51
CA TYR A 11 -13.56 -13.64 5.97
C TYR A 11 -14.19 -12.33 6.50
N THR A 12 -13.72 -11.83 7.65
CA THR A 12 -14.19 -10.58 8.25
C THR A 12 -13.27 -9.39 8.04
N MET A 13 -12.12 -9.61 7.42
CA MET A 13 -11.08 -8.60 7.24
C MET A 13 -11.44 -7.68 6.08
N LYS A 14 -11.54 -6.38 6.35
CA LYS A 14 -11.60 -5.33 5.32
C LYS A 14 -10.21 -4.78 5.08
N LEU A 15 -9.68 -4.97 3.90
CA LEU A 15 -8.35 -4.50 3.54
C LEU A 15 -8.41 -3.47 2.41
N ILE A 16 -7.97 -2.25 2.71
CA ILE A 16 -7.77 -1.20 1.70
C ILE A 16 -6.33 -1.32 1.21
N THR A 17 -6.15 -1.47 -0.10
CA THR A 17 -4.83 -1.43 -0.72
C THR A 17 -4.63 -0.11 -1.46
N ILE A 18 -3.43 0.46 -1.34
CA ILE A 18 -3.07 1.72 -2.00
C ILE A 18 -1.80 1.49 -2.82
N THR A 19 -1.92 1.64 -4.14
CA THR A 19 -0.79 1.60 -5.06
C THR A 19 -0.55 2.96 -5.71
N GLY A 20 0.56 3.09 -6.40
CA GLY A 20 0.89 4.28 -7.18
C GLY A 20 2.38 4.60 -7.14
N PRO A 21 2.87 5.49 -8.01
CA PRO A 21 4.27 5.81 -8.15
C PRO A 21 4.85 6.56 -6.95
N SER A 22 6.17 6.66 -6.90
CA SER A 22 6.91 7.45 -5.90
C SER A 22 6.45 8.90 -5.89
N GLY A 23 6.17 9.47 -4.71
CA GLY A 23 5.72 10.87 -4.56
C GLY A 23 4.29 11.15 -5.00
N ALA A 24 3.50 10.14 -5.35
CA ALA A 24 2.08 10.31 -5.65
C ALA A 24 1.24 10.70 -4.42
N GLY A 25 1.73 10.44 -3.19
CA GLY A 25 1.04 10.78 -1.95
C GLY A 25 0.30 9.61 -1.29
N LYS A 26 0.70 8.36 -1.59
CA LYS A 26 0.10 7.16 -1.01
C LYS A 26 0.04 7.18 0.52
N ASP A 27 1.16 7.51 1.17
CA ASP A 27 1.26 7.53 2.63
C ASP A 27 0.38 8.63 3.24
N THR A 28 0.26 9.77 2.55
CA THR A 28 -0.66 10.85 2.94
C THR A 28 -2.12 10.40 2.85
N VAL A 29 -2.50 9.72 1.78
CA VAL A 29 -3.85 9.15 1.60
C VAL A 29 -4.12 8.08 2.67
N ALA A 30 -3.16 7.18 2.90
CA ALA A 30 -3.27 6.15 3.93
C ALA A 30 -3.51 6.75 5.33
N ARG A 31 -2.73 7.78 5.69
CA ARG A 31 -2.89 8.50 6.96
C ARG A 31 -4.25 9.18 7.07
N MET A 32 -4.71 9.89 6.03
CA MET A 32 -6.03 10.56 6.04
C MET A 32 -7.17 9.56 6.21
N LEU A 33 -7.12 8.41 5.53
CA LEU A 33 -8.10 7.34 5.70
C LEU A 33 -8.06 6.71 7.09
N SER A 34 -6.85 6.52 7.64
CA SER A 34 -6.67 6.01 9.02
C SER A 34 -7.27 6.95 10.06
N GLU A 35 -6.98 8.23 10.00
CA GLU A 35 -7.45 9.26 10.93
C GLU A 35 -8.99 9.36 10.96
N THR A 36 -9.64 9.16 9.82
CA THR A 36 -11.09 9.37 9.67
C THR A 36 -11.91 8.08 9.71
N GLY A 37 -11.30 6.92 9.46
CA GLY A 37 -12.00 5.64 9.28
C GLY A 37 -11.68 4.57 10.32
N GLY A 38 -10.75 4.81 11.24
CA GLY A 38 -10.33 3.83 12.24
C GLY A 38 -9.57 2.63 11.64
N TYR A 39 -8.96 2.80 10.47
CA TYR A 39 -8.13 1.78 9.82
C TYR A 39 -6.71 1.81 10.35
N GLN A 40 -6.11 0.66 10.60
CA GLN A 40 -4.69 0.52 10.90
C GLN A 40 -3.88 0.57 9.61
N VAL A 41 -2.92 1.48 9.50
CA VAL A 41 -1.93 1.43 8.41
C VAL A 41 -0.91 0.35 8.72
N LEU A 42 -0.75 -0.63 7.84
CA LEU A 42 0.23 -1.71 7.99
C LEU A 42 1.63 -1.19 7.69
N CYS A 43 2.54 -1.38 8.62
CA CYS A 43 3.95 -1.11 8.45
C CYS A 43 4.64 -2.34 7.86
N SER A 44 5.02 -2.30 6.58
CA SER A 44 5.71 -3.42 5.94
C SER A 44 7.17 -3.51 6.39
N TYR A 45 7.67 -4.73 6.47
CA TYR A 45 9.10 -5.00 6.65
C TYR A 45 9.85 -4.79 5.33
N THR A 46 11.10 -4.37 5.42
CA THR A 46 11.98 -4.27 4.25
C THR A 46 13.44 -4.48 4.61
N THR A 47 14.18 -5.10 3.69
CA THR A 47 15.66 -5.19 3.77
C THR A 47 16.36 -3.97 3.19
N ARG A 48 15.61 -3.01 2.65
CA ARG A 48 16.15 -1.74 2.15
C ARG A 48 16.72 -0.92 3.30
N PRO A 49 17.91 -0.31 3.14
CA PRO A 49 18.40 0.66 4.11
C PRO A 49 17.43 1.83 4.31
N LYS A 50 17.32 2.29 5.54
CA LYS A 50 16.53 3.47 5.90
C LYS A 50 17.09 4.71 5.19
N ARG A 51 16.21 5.54 4.64
CA ARG A 51 16.57 6.83 4.03
C ARG A 51 16.60 7.92 5.10
N GLU A 52 17.24 9.04 4.74
CA GLU A 52 17.17 10.24 5.58
C GLU A 52 15.72 10.70 5.80
N GLY A 53 15.38 11.00 7.04
CA GLY A 53 14.04 11.43 7.44
C GLY A 53 13.01 10.31 7.67
N GLU A 54 13.30 9.06 7.28
CA GLU A 54 12.41 7.92 7.59
C GLU A 54 12.57 7.49 9.06
N ILE A 55 11.50 6.99 9.66
CA ILE A 55 11.48 6.50 11.05
C ILE A 55 11.14 5.01 11.04
N ASP A 56 11.96 4.19 11.69
CA ASP A 56 11.70 2.75 11.82
C ASP A 56 10.38 2.49 12.54
N GLY A 57 9.58 1.57 11.98
CA GLY A 57 8.24 1.27 12.48
C GLY A 57 7.15 2.25 12.02
N VAL A 58 7.48 3.31 11.27
CA VAL A 58 6.53 4.27 10.71
C VAL A 58 6.37 4.06 9.21
N GLU A 59 7.40 4.35 8.41
CA GLU A 59 7.37 4.11 6.95
C GLU A 59 7.53 2.63 6.63
N HIS A 60 8.48 1.99 7.29
CA HIS A 60 8.77 0.56 7.21
C HIS A 60 9.39 0.07 8.53
N CYS A 61 9.30 -1.23 8.78
CA CYS A 61 10.15 -1.92 9.74
C CYS A 61 11.43 -2.35 9.01
N PHE A 62 12.55 -1.66 9.26
CA PHE A 62 13.81 -1.92 8.55
C PHE A 62 14.56 -3.07 9.23
N VAL A 63 14.86 -4.11 8.46
CA VAL A 63 15.53 -5.34 8.94
C VAL A 63 16.65 -5.76 7.99
N GLU A 64 17.62 -6.53 8.48
CA GLU A 64 18.74 -6.98 7.68
C GLU A 64 18.38 -8.09 6.70
N SER A 65 17.45 -8.97 7.06
CA SER A 65 17.06 -10.13 6.25
C SER A 65 15.62 -10.54 6.48
N CYS A 66 15.05 -11.25 5.49
CA CYS A 66 13.71 -11.83 5.57
C CYS A 66 13.80 -13.27 6.09
N ASN A 67 13.42 -13.49 7.36
CA ASN A 67 13.40 -14.82 7.99
C ASN A 67 11.98 -15.34 8.20
N VAL A 68 10.97 -14.75 7.57
CA VAL A 68 9.56 -15.15 7.72
C VAL A 68 9.20 -16.14 6.62
N PRO A 69 8.55 -17.29 6.94
CA PRO A 69 8.03 -18.23 5.95
C PRO A 69 6.95 -17.58 5.07
N ARG A 70 6.92 -17.94 3.78
CA ARG A 70 5.99 -17.35 2.79
C ARG A 70 4.52 -17.57 3.10
N ASP A 71 4.16 -18.67 3.75
CA ASP A 71 2.80 -18.98 4.19
C ASP A 71 2.29 -18.07 5.31
N LYS A 72 3.20 -17.44 6.07
CA LYS A 72 2.90 -16.46 7.11
C LYS A 72 2.79 -15.02 6.57
N MET A 73 3.19 -14.78 5.33
CA MET A 73 3.14 -13.45 4.72
C MET A 73 1.76 -13.14 4.15
N LEU A 74 1.28 -11.94 4.39
CA LEU A 74 0.12 -11.36 3.71
C LEU A 74 0.49 -11.07 2.25
N ALA A 75 1.61 -10.38 2.04
CA ALA A 75 2.19 -10.13 0.73
C ALA A 75 3.72 -10.09 0.81
N TYR A 76 4.36 -10.30 -0.33
CA TYR A 76 5.79 -10.21 -0.51
C TYR A 76 6.11 -9.73 -1.92
N THR A 77 7.05 -8.80 -2.03
CA THR A 77 7.59 -8.34 -3.31
C THR A 77 9.10 -8.14 -3.23
N GLN A 78 9.75 -8.15 -4.38
CA GLN A 78 11.12 -7.67 -4.54
C GLN A 78 11.13 -6.44 -5.44
N TYR A 79 11.73 -5.37 -4.97
CA TYR A 79 11.79 -4.12 -5.72
C TYR A 79 13.12 -3.40 -5.49
N GLY A 80 13.78 -3.03 -6.57
CA GLY A 80 15.06 -2.33 -6.50
C GLY A 80 16.18 -3.12 -5.79
N GLY A 81 16.13 -4.46 -5.85
CA GLY A 81 17.11 -5.35 -5.19
C GLY A 81 16.84 -5.60 -3.72
N TYR A 82 15.74 -5.10 -3.17
CA TYR A 82 15.35 -5.27 -1.77
C TYR A 82 14.04 -6.04 -1.64
N GLU A 83 13.87 -6.70 -0.48
CA GLU A 83 12.65 -7.42 -0.12
C GLU A 83 11.68 -6.52 0.65
N TYR A 84 10.39 -6.71 0.40
CA TYR A 84 9.30 -6.05 1.12
C TYR A 84 8.23 -7.09 1.44
N TRP A 85 7.75 -7.12 2.68
CA TRP A 85 6.68 -8.04 3.07
C TRP A 85 5.86 -7.50 4.24
N THR A 86 4.69 -8.05 4.39
CA THR A 86 3.81 -7.85 5.53
C THR A 86 3.31 -9.22 5.97
N THR A 87 3.18 -9.43 7.26
CA THR A 87 2.72 -10.73 7.79
C THR A 87 1.21 -10.70 8.07
N ILE A 88 0.57 -11.86 8.05
CA ILE A 88 -0.87 -11.99 8.26
C ILE A 88 -1.26 -11.55 9.67
N ASP A 89 -0.43 -11.80 10.68
CA ASP A 89 -0.65 -11.45 12.08
C ASP A 89 -0.54 -9.93 12.37
N GLN A 90 0.01 -9.14 11.46
CA GLN A 90 -0.04 -7.67 11.56
C GLN A 90 -1.45 -7.12 11.30
N VAL A 91 -2.29 -7.85 10.56
CA VAL A 91 -3.64 -7.40 10.21
C VAL A 91 -4.58 -7.67 11.39
N LYS A 92 -5.27 -6.64 11.84
CA LYS A 92 -6.38 -6.75 12.81
C LYS A 92 -7.71 -6.73 12.05
N ASP A 93 -8.71 -5.93 12.43
CA ASP A 93 -10.03 -5.95 11.80
C ASP A 93 -10.06 -5.20 10.46
N LYS A 94 -9.58 -3.95 10.47
CA LYS A 94 -9.59 -3.02 9.33
C LYS A 94 -8.18 -2.51 9.09
N ALA A 95 -7.66 -2.72 7.91
CA ALA A 95 -6.28 -2.35 7.59
C ALA A 95 -6.15 -1.60 6.27
N ILE A 96 -5.12 -0.75 6.19
CA ILE A 96 -4.66 -0.10 4.97
C ILE A 96 -3.26 -0.62 4.67
N TYR A 97 -3.05 -1.10 3.45
CA TYR A 97 -1.77 -1.58 3.00
C TYR A 97 -1.28 -0.79 1.78
N VAL A 98 -0.20 -0.05 1.96
CA VAL A 98 0.52 0.59 0.83
C VAL A 98 1.42 -0.46 0.21
N ILE A 99 1.13 -0.83 -1.04
CA ILE A 99 1.75 -1.96 -1.75
C ILE A 99 2.05 -1.57 -3.20
N ASP A 100 2.96 -2.26 -3.87
CA ASP A 100 3.16 -2.12 -5.32
C ASP A 100 2.17 -2.99 -6.12
N GLU A 101 2.15 -2.83 -7.45
CA GLU A 101 1.22 -3.54 -8.33
C GLU A 101 1.43 -5.05 -8.35
N ASP A 102 2.68 -5.51 -8.32
CA ASP A 102 3.00 -6.94 -8.33
C ASP A 102 2.55 -7.59 -7.01
N GLY A 103 2.79 -6.91 -5.88
CA GLY A 103 2.32 -7.34 -4.57
C GLY A 103 0.79 -7.33 -4.46
N LEU A 104 0.11 -6.32 -5.00
CA LEU A 104 -1.35 -6.27 -5.03
C LEU A 104 -1.94 -7.42 -5.86
N LYS A 105 -1.35 -7.70 -7.01
CA LYS A 105 -1.77 -8.83 -7.86
C LYS A 105 -1.62 -10.17 -7.12
N ALA A 106 -0.45 -10.41 -6.53
CA ALA A 106 -0.18 -11.61 -5.74
C ALA A 106 -1.13 -11.73 -4.54
N LEU A 107 -1.47 -10.61 -3.88
CA LEU A 107 -2.45 -10.57 -2.79
C LEU A 107 -3.84 -11.02 -3.26
N CYS A 108 -4.33 -10.49 -4.39
CA CYS A 108 -5.62 -10.86 -4.97
C CYS A 108 -5.67 -12.34 -5.40
N GLU A 109 -4.56 -12.87 -5.92
CA GLU A 109 -4.46 -14.28 -6.32
C GLU A 109 -4.46 -15.22 -5.10
N LYS A 110 -3.79 -14.81 -4.01
CA LYS A 110 -3.65 -15.61 -2.79
C LYS A 110 -4.91 -15.63 -1.92
N PHE A 111 -5.65 -14.52 -1.87
CA PHE A 111 -6.77 -14.31 -0.97
C PHE A 111 -8.02 -13.89 -1.75
N GLN A 112 -8.69 -14.85 -2.39
CA GLN A 112 -9.89 -14.61 -3.20
C GLN A 112 -11.13 -14.23 -2.38
N ASP A 113 -11.14 -14.55 -1.09
CA ASP A 113 -12.29 -14.37 -0.20
C ASP A 113 -12.16 -13.15 0.74
N ILE A 114 -11.10 -12.33 0.58
CA ILE A 114 -10.92 -11.09 1.36
C ILE A 114 -11.68 -9.95 0.68
N GLU A 115 -12.42 -9.15 1.46
CA GLU A 115 -12.98 -7.90 0.98
C GLU A 115 -11.87 -6.86 0.75
N LEU A 116 -11.40 -6.75 -0.50
CA LEU A 116 -10.37 -5.79 -0.90
C LEU A 116 -11.01 -4.56 -1.51
N PHE A 117 -10.64 -3.37 -1.01
CA PHE A 117 -10.89 -2.11 -1.68
C PHE A 117 -9.57 -1.54 -2.23
N LYS A 118 -9.46 -1.45 -3.53
CA LYS A 118 -8.22 -1.14 -4.25
C LYS A 118 -8.20 0.32 -4.70
N ILE A 119 -7.24 1.10 -4.22
CA ILE A 119 -7.05 2.51 -4.55
C ILE A 119 -5.76 2.67 -5.34
N CYS A 120 -5.84 3.37 -6.48
CA CYS A 120 -4.67 3.89 -7.19
C CYS A 120 -4.50 5.38 -6.88
N VAL A 121 -3.35 5.78 -6.35
CA VAL A 121 -3.00 7.19 -6.18
C VAL A 121 -1.97 7.55 -7.23
N THR A 122 -2.28 8.52 -8.08
CA THR A 122 -1.38 8.97 -9.15
C THR A 122 -1.18 10.48 -9.14
N ALA A 123 -0.07 10.94 -9.68
CA ALA A 123 0.23 12.35 -9.89
C ALA A 123 1.13 12.50 -11.12
N TRP A 124 1.07 13.64 -11.78
CA TRP A 124 1.93 13.96 -12.91
C TRP A 124 3.40 13.88 -12.51
N GLU A 125 4.25 13.52 -13.46
CA GLU A 125 5.70 13.47 -13.26
C GLU A 125 6.24 14.82 -12.75
N THR A 126 5.79 15.92 -13.36
CA THR A 126 6.15 17.28 -12.95
C THR A 126 5.76 17.59 -11.49
N THR A 127 4.57 17.15 -11.07
CA THR A 127 4.12 17.29 -9.69
C THR A 127 4.98 16.46 -8.72
N ARG A 128 5.36 15.25 -9.10
CA ARG A 128 6.20 14.39 -8.27
C ARG A 128 7.63 14.93 -8.15
N LEU A 129 8.18 15.48 -9.24
CA LEU A 129 9.48 16.17 -9.23
C LEU A 129 9.46 17.41 -8.33
N SER A 130 8.41 18.25 -8.41
CA SER A 130 8.26 19.42 -7.54
C SER A 130 8.13 19.08 -6.05
N ARG A 131 7.72 17.86 -5.74
CA ARG A 131 7.69 17.28 -4.37
C ARG A 131 9.03 16.67 -3.92
N GLY A 132 10.09 16.83 -4.71
CA GLY A 132 11.43 16.37 -4.36
C GLY A 132 11.71 14.90 -4.70
N VAL A 133 10.89 14.24 -5.53
CA VAL A 133 11.20 12.91 -6.04
C VAL A 133 12.38 13.02 -7.03
N SER A 134 13.45 12.26 -6.80
CA SER A 134 14.61 12.27 -7.70
C SER A 134 14.28 11.67 -9.07
N GLN A 135 15.01 12.11 -10.11
CA GLN A 135 14.83 11.60 -11.47
C GLN A 135 15.03 10.08 -11.54
N ASP A 136 16.00 9.53 -10.82
CA ASP A 136 16.25 8.07 -10.76
C ASP A 136 15.02 7.28 -10.27
N ARG A 137 14.26 7.84 -9.32
CA ARG A 137 13.02 7.23 -8.83
C ARG A 137 11.89 7.32 -9.88
N ILE A 138 11.83 8.43 -10.59
CA ILE A 138 10.88 8.61 -11.71
C ILE A 138 11.16 7.58 -12.81
N ASP A 139 12.43 7.45 -13.21
CA ASP A 139 12.81 6.53 -14.30
C ASP A 139 12.64 5.06 -13.91
N ARG A 140 12.91 4.71 -12.66
CA ARG A 140 12.58 3.40 -12.12
C ARG A 140 11.08 3.13 -12.11
N ASP A 141 10.26 4.13 -11.75
CA ASP A 141 8.80 3.99 -11.75
C ASP A 141 8.24 3.75 -13.17
N LYS A 142 8.90 4.22 -14.24
CA LYS A 142 8.53 3.94 -15.64
C LYS A 142 8.66 2.46 -16.02
N GLN A 143 9.44 1.69 -15.27
CA GLN A 143 9.61 0.25 -15.49
C GLN A 143 8.55 -0.59 -14.75
N ARG A 144 7.65 0.02 -13.98
CA ARG A 144 6.60 -0.68 -13.23
C ARG A 144 5.57 -1.28 -14.20
N LYS A 145 5.13 -2.49 -13.91
CA LYS A 145 4.03 -3.14 -14.60
C LYS A 145 2.70 -2.60 -14.06
N LEU A 146 2.26 -1.47 -14.62
CA LEU A 146 1.02 -0.84 -14.19
C LEU A 146 -0.20 -1.76 -14.45
N LEU A 147 -1.13 -1.77 -13.50
CA LEU A 147 -2.43 -2.40 -13.66
C LEU A 147 -3.39 -1.43 -14.37
N PRO A 148 -4.34 -1.92 -15.18
CA PRO A 148 -5.37 -1.07 -15.79
C PRO A 148 -6.15 -0.30 -14.72
N LEU A 149 -6.54 0.95 -14.98
CA LEU A 149 -7.32 1.74 -14.03
C LEU A 149 -8.64 1.06 -13.63
N ALA A 150 -9.24 0.29 -14.54
CA ALA A 150 -10.45 -0.49 -14.26
C ALA A 150 -10.25 -1.63 -13.24
N PHE A 151 -9.00 -1.96 -12.88
CA PHE A 151 -8.68 -2.92 -11.83
C PHE A 151 -8.93 -2.36 -10.42
N TYR A 152 -8.94 -1.03 -10.29
CA TYR A 152 -9.08 -0.32 -9.03
C TYR A 152 -10.54 0.08 -8.78
N ASP A 153 -10.94 0.06 -7.51
CA ASP A 153 -12.26 0.51 -7.08
C ASP A 153 -12.32 2.04 -7.00
N ALA A 154 -11.16 2.70 -6.79
CA ALA A 154 -11.03 4.15 -6.82
C ALA A 154 -9.67 4.59 -7.37
N VAL A 155 -9.65 5.74 -8.07
CA VAL A 155 -8.42 6.42 -8.52
C VAL A 155 -8.43 7.84 -7.99
N ILE A 156 -7.29 8.24 -7.37
CA ILE A 156 -7.05 9.59 -6.86
C ILE A 156 -5.97 10.26 -7.68
N PHE A 157 -6.30 11.36 -8.36
CA PHE A 157 -5.36 12.19 -9.12
C PHE A 157 -4.85 13.32 -8.22
N ASN A 158 -3.73 13.11 -7.55
CA ASN A 158 -3.15 14.03 -6.57
C ASN A 158 -2.21 15.04 -7.23
N ASN A 159 -2.77 15.97 -8.01
CA ASN A 159 -1.99 17.02 -8.68
C ASN A 159 -2.22 18.44 -8.07
N GLY A 160 -3.17 18.57 -7.19
CA GLY A 160 -3.58 19.81 -6.58
C GLY A 160 -3.02 20.04 -5.18
N THR A 161 -3.77 20.83 -4.43
CA THR A 161 -3.49 21.20 -3.04
C THR A 161 -3.81 20.06 -2.06
N LEU A 162 -3.34 20.21 -0.82
CA LEU A 162 -3.67 19.26 0.24
C LEU A 162 -5.18 19.28 0.58
N SER A 163 -5.86 20.43 0.39
CA SER A 163 -7.31 20.54 0.58
C SER A 163 -8.07 19.70 -0.45
N GLU A 164 -7.72 19.85 -1.72
CA GLU A 164 -8.31 19.05 -2.80
C GLU A 164 -8.06 17.54 -2.60
N LEU A 165 -6.87 17.18 -2.12
CA LEU A 165 -6.61 15.79 -1.77
C LEU A 165 -7.51 15.27 -0.63
N ARG A 166 -7.78 16.11 0.39
CA ARG A 166 -8.72 15.73 1.47
C ARG A 166 -10.13 15.50 0.95
N ASP A 167 -10.60 16.33 0.03
CA ASP A 167 -11.92 16.20 -0.59
C ASP A 167 -12.01 14.90 -1.40
N GLU A 168 -10.97 14.56 -2.17
CA GLU A 168 -10.88 13.29 -2.91
C GLU A 168 -10.85 12.08 -1.96
N VAL A 169 -10.08 12.13 -0.88
CA VAL A 169 -10.04 11.07 0.12
C VAL A 169 -11.40 10.90 0.79
N GLN A 170 -12.09 11.99 1.11
CA GLN A 170 -13.43 11.95 1.67
C GLN A 170 -14.44 11.32 0.70
N ARG A 171 -14.37 11.63 -0.59
CA ARG A 171 -15.17 10.98 -1.63
C ARG A 171 -14.94 9.47 -1.67
N VAL A 172 -13.67 9.05 -1.70
CA VAL A 172 -13.29 7.63 -1.72
C VAL A 172 -13.77 6.92 -0.44
N ARG A 173 -13.67 7.58 0.72
CA ARG A 173 -14.14 7.02 1.99
C ARG A 173 -15.62 6.63 1.96
N TYR A 174 -16.48 7.40 1.31
CA TYR A 174 -17.90 7.06 1.14
C TYR A 174 -18.13 5.83 0.24
N MET A 175 -17.15 5.44 -0.56
CA MET A 175 -17.22 4.23 -1.38
C MET A 175 -16.80 2.95 -0.63
N ILE A 176 -16.09 3.12 0.51
CA ILE A 176 -15.57 2.00 1.34
C ILE A 176 -16.61 1.59 2.40
N VAL A 177 -17.84 1.48 2.07
CA VAL A 177 -18.91 1.16 3.06
C VAL A 177 -19.09 -0.33 3.27
#